data_d773a1bdd2185d1c0037c2c2cfafbb04
#
_entry.id   d773a1bdd2185d1c0037c2c2cfafbb04
#
_cell.length_a   1.000
_cell.length_b   1.000
_cell.length_c   1.000
_cell.angle_alpha   90.00
_cell.angle_beta   90.00
_cell.angle_gamma   90.00
#
_symmetry.space_group_name_H-M   'P 1'
#
loop_
_entity.id
_entity.type
_entity.pdbx_description
1 polymer ?
#
loop_
_entity_poly.entity_id
_entity_poly.type
_entity_poly.pdbx_seq_one_letter_code
_entity_poly.pdbx_strand_id
1 'polypeptide(L)'
;RLIVEGFITGFHKSPYHGFSVEFAEHRPYNSGESLKNVDWKVYGKTDKLFTKRYDEETNLRCQVVLDISDSMRYPQTGISKLEYGAYLAASLQYLMVQQRDATGLTLFDDDIQFYAPPKSKKSWLVQMFMKLEEVVENKGKLLHKTAHSKIIHQLALKFQRRSFVVLITDLFNQLEGQDELFRSLQHLRHAKHEVILFHLLDRKTEEKFDFPNRPIVLENLETGEKIQVNPSQIRDQYQALMTQRKAIFKKKCHELNIDFVEVDIATTYDKVLSDYLIKRQMIAR
;
A
#
# COMPACT_ATOMS: atom_id res chain seq x y z
N ARG A 1 -14.82 12.27 5.84
CA ARG A 1 -14.50 13.10 7.03
C ARG A 1 -14.65 12.31 8.33
N LEU A 2 -15.74 11.59 8.54
CA LEU A 2 -15.96 10.73 9.73
C LEU A 2 -14.93 9.58 9.86
N ILE A 3 -14.49 8.99 8.75
CA ILE A 3 -13.46 7.95 8.72
C ILE A 3 -12.10 8.52 9.15
N VAL A 4 -11.80 9.75 8.78
CA VAL A 4 -10.51 10.41 9.06
C VAL A 4 -10.33 10.70 10.56
N GLU A 5 -11.37 11.15 11.25
CA GLU A 5 -11.28 11.54 12.67
C GLU A 5 -11.08 10.35 13.63
N GLY A 6 -11.59 9.15 13.27
CA GLY A 6 -11.40 7.92 14.05
C GLY A 6 -10.03 7.26 13.86
N PHE A 7 -9.29 7.59 12.79
CA PHE A 7 -8.05 6.91 12.38
C PHE A 7 -6.76 7.64 12.72
N ILE A 8 -6.83 8.91 13.12
CA ILE A 8 -5.66 9.75 13.43
C ILE A 8 -4.73 9.10 14.47
N THR A 9 -5.27 8.31 15.40
CA THR A 9 -4.50 7.64 16.45
C THR A 9 -3.83 6.32 16.06
N GLY A 10 -4.24 5.68 14.97
CA GLY A 10 -3.80 4.31 14.62
C GLY A 10 -2.48 4.23 13.85
N PHE A 11 -2.16 5.24 13.05
CA PHE A 11 -0.92 5.27 12.28
C PHE A 11 0.31 5.73 13.09
N HIS A 12 0.09 6.44 14.21
CA HIS A 12 1.17 7.07 14.98
C HIS A 12 2.02 6.13 15.85
N LYS A 13 1.67 4.85 15.95
CA LYS A 13 2.52 3.88 16.65
C LYS A 13 3.33 3.03 15.67
N SER A 14 4.15 3.70 14.85
CA SER A 14 5.30 3.01 14.28
C SER A 14 6.29 2.72 15.42
N PRO A 15 6.76 1.50 15.60
CA PRO A 15 7.81 1.21 16.59
C PRO A 15 9.15 1.89 16.25
N TYR A 16 9.19 2.69 15.22
CA TYR A 16 10.37 3.38 14.73
C TYR A 16 10.19 4.88 14.85
N HIS A 17 10.69 5.45 15.95
CA HIS A 17 10.76 6.89 16.17
C HIS A 17 11.56 7.58 15.06
N GLY A 18 10.94 8.50 14.34
CA GLY A 18 11.62 9.40 13.40
C GLY A 18 12.42 10.46 14.16
N PHE A 19 13.56 10.86 13.60
CA PHE A 19 14.50 11.81 14.23
C PHE A 19 14.12 13.29 14.05
N SER A 20 12.88 13.64 13.80
CA SER A 20 12.46 15.04 13.80
C SER A 20 11.69 15.35 15.07
N VAL A 21 12.27 16.19 15.89
CA VAL A 21 11.72 16.62 17.17
C VAL A 21 11.39 18.10 17.00
N GLU A 22 10.11 18.46 16.81
CA GLU A 22 9.69 19.86 16.84
C GLU A 22 9.38 20.29 18.28
N PHE A 23 9.84 21.53 18.61
CA PHE A 23 9.50 22.12 19.88
C PHE A 23 7.99 22.36 19.96
N ALA A 24 7.32 21.75 20.95
CA ALA A 24 5.87 21.87 21.16
C ALA A 24 5.53 22.99 22.14
N GLU A 25 6.06 22.89 23.35
CA GLU A 25 5.73 23.81 24.43
C GLU A 25 6.79 23.83 25.54
N HIS A 26 6.74 24.87 26.39
CA HIS A 26 7.45 24.90 27.64
C HIS A 26 6.50 24.41 28.77
N ARG A 27 6.91 23.36 29.46
CA ARG A 27 6.23 22.85 30.67
C ARG A 27 7.05 23.22 31.90
N PRO A 28 6.41 23.59 33.03
CA PRO A 28 7.14 23.77 34.28
C PRO A 28 7.94 22.49 34.63
N TYR A 29 9.19 22.67 35.06
CA TYR A 29 10.05 21.58 35.49
C TYR A 29 9.53 20.97 36.81
N ASN A 30 9.44 19.65 36.87
CA ASN A 30 9.13 18.92 38.08
C ASN A 30 10.41 18.33 38.69
N SER A 31 10.56 18.41 40.01
CA SER A 31 11.72 17.85 40.72
C SER A 31 11.84 16.35 40.43
N GLY A 32 13.06 15.91 40.00
CA GLY A 32 13.36 14.54 39.62
C GLY A 32 13.42 14.28 38.12
N GLU A 33 13.03 15.27 37.27
CA GLU A 33 13.19 15.15 35.81
C GLU A 33 14.64 15.42 35.38
N SER A 34 15.01 14.92 34.19
CA SER A 34 16.34 15.15 33.60
C SER A 34 16.55 16.63 33.27
N LEU A 35 17.61 17.22 33.78
CA LEU A 35 18.02 18.59 33.49
C LEU A 35 18.44 18.82 32.03
N LYS A 36 18.62 17.76 31.27
CA LYS A 36 19.04 17.81 29.84
C LYS A 36 18.06 18.57 28.96
N ASN A 37 16.78 18.53 29.29
CA ASN A 37 15.71 19.15 28.52
C ASN A 37 15.28 20.52 29.08
N VAL A 38 15.94 21.03 30.10
CA VAL A 38 15.66 22.36 30.67
C VAL A 38 16.08 23.46 29.70
N ASP A 39 15.19 24.44 29.50
CA ASP A 39 15.52 25.62 28.71
C ASP A 39 16.25 26.68 29.56
N TRP A 40 17.57 26.63 29.51
CA TRP A 40 18.43 27.57 30.24
C TRP A 40 18.29 29.02 29.75
N LYS A 41 17.83 29.27 28.51
CA LYS A 41 17.56 30.63 27.99
C LYS A 41 16.32 31.24 28.62
N VAL A 42 15.29 30.43 28.85
CA VAL A 42 14.05 30.87 29.54
C VAL A 42 14.36 31.07 31.02
N TYR A 43 15.12 30.15 31.63
CA TYR A 43 15.54 30.30 33.02
C TYR A 43 16.29 31.62 33.25
N GLY A 44 17.27 31.96 32.41
CA GLY A 44 18.03 33.22 32.53
C GLY A 44 17.21 34.49 32.34
N LYS A 45 15.96 34.42 31.83
CA LYS A 45 15.07 35.55 31.66
C LYS A 45 13.97 35.64 32.72
N THR A 46 13.57 34.52 33.30
CA THR A 46 12.36 34.42 34.12
C THR A 46 12.59 33.88 35.52
N ASP A 47 13.80 33.39 35.83
CA ASP A 47 14.19 32.65 37.03
C ASP A 47 13.29 31.44 37.33
N LYS A 48 12.56 30.95 36.32
CA LYS A 48 11.68 29.79 36.44
C LYS A 48 12.21 28.66 35.55
N LEU A 49 12.27 27.44 36.09
CA LEU A 49 12.68 26.26 35.36
C LEU A 49 11.55 25.74 34.49
N PHE A 50 11.79 25.68 33.18
CA PHE A 50 10.91 25.07 32.18
C PHE A 50 11.65 23.97 31.45
N THR A 51 10.94 22.86 31.21
CA THR A 51 11.41 21.77 30.37
C THR A 51 10.81 21.95 28.97
N LYS A 52 11.65 21.86 27.95
CA LYS A 52 11.20 21.79 26.57
C LYS A 52 10.50 20.46 26.34
N ARG A 53 9.23 20.54 26.01
CA ARG A 53 8.48 19.40 25.49
C ARG A 53 8.58 19.43 23.98
N TYR A 54 8.96 18.30 23.46
CA TYR A 54 9.05 18.11 22.02
C TYR A 54 7.96 17.13 21.61
N ASP A 55 7.19 17.49 20.57
CA ASP A 55 6.36 16.51 19.90
C ASP A 55 7.22 15.75 18.91
N GLU A 56 7.20 14.43 19.00
CA GLU A 56 7.82 13.57 18.00
C GLU A 56 6.99 13.68 16.73
N GLU A 57 7.42 14.51 15.76
CA GLU A 57 6.90 14.40 14.41
C GLU A 57 7.36 13.07 13.82
N THR A 58 6.50 12.09 13.86
CA THR A 58 6.65 10.89 13.05
C THR A 58 6.38 11.26 11.59
N ASN A 59 7.37 11.80 10.91
CA ASN A 59 7.32 12.00 9.46
C ASN A 59 7.43 10.62 8.79
N LEU A 60 6.36 9.84 8.83
CA LEU A 60 6.26 8.58 8.12
C LEU A 60 6.38 8.87 6.62
N ARG A 61 7.23 8.12 5.94
CA ARG A 61 7.40 8.20 4.49
C ARG A 61 6.66 7.03 3.85
N CYS A 62 5.50 7.31 3.28
CA CYS A 62 4.69 6.33 2.59
C CYS A 62 4.95 6.37 1.08
N GLN A 63 5.29 5.24 0.49
CA GLN A 63 5.35 5.08 -0.96
C GLN A 63 4.25 4.15 -1.40
N VAL A 64 3.26 4.68 -2.09
CA VAL A 64 2.21 3.90 -2.74
C VAL A 64 2.73 3.43 -4.08
N VAL A 65 2.66 2.13 -4.32
CA VAL A 65 3.14 1.45 -5.52
C VAL A 65 1.94 0.75 -6.15
N LEU A 66 1.44 1.29 -7.25
CA LEU A 66 0.24 0.81 -7.94
C LEU A 66 0.62 0.14 -9.25
N ASP A 67 0.19 -1.09 -9.40
CA ASP A 67 0.23 -1.85 -10.64
C ASP A 67 -0.79 -1.30 -11.64
N ILE A 68 -0.33 -1.00 -12.85
CA ILE A 68 -1.16 -0.47 -13.92
C ILE A 68 -1.20 -1.40 -15.15
N SER A 69 -0.78 -2.66 -14.98
CA SER A 69 -0.81 -3.68 -16.03
C SER A 69 -2.20 -3.92 -16.59
N ASP A 70 -2.27 -4.56 -17.75
CA ASP A 70 -3.55 -4.82 -18.41
C ASP A 70 -4.44 -5.78 -17.61
N SER A 71 -3.88 -6.69 -16.79
CA SER A 71 -4.65 -7.53 -15.87
C SER A 71 -5.42 -6.73 -14.82
N MET A 72 -4.90 -5.59 -14.39
CA MET A 72 -5.57 -4.65 -13.49
C MET A 72 -6.80 -3.96 -14.11
N ARG A 73 -6.96 -3.98 -15.44
CA ARG A 73 -8.13 -3.42 -16.12
C ARG A 73 -9.35 -4.35 -16.09
N TYR A 74 -9.21 -5.52 -15.51
CA TYR A 74 -10.33 -6.43 -15.29
C TYR A 74 -11.13 -6.04 -14.03
N PRO A 75 -12.48 -6.22 -14.03
CA PRO A 75 -13.35 -6.54 -15.17
C PRO A 75 -13.54 -5.34 -16.13
N GLN A 76 -13.96 -5.63 -17.35
CA GLN A 76 -14.24 -4.57 -18.36
C GLN A 76 -15.57 -3.86 -18.13
N THR A 77 -16.44 -4.41 -17.27
CA THR A 77 -17.75 -3.84 -16.91
C THR A 77 -17.79 -3.57 -15.42
N GLY A 78 -18.23 -2.38 -15.05
CA GLY A 78 -18.19 -1.92 -13.66
C GLY A 78 -16.83 -1.30 -13.29
N ILE A 79 -16.49 -1.33 -12.01
CA ILE A 79 -15.22 -0.80 -11.50
C ILE A 79 -14.12 -1.83 -11.75
N SER A 80 -13.07 -1.46 -12.49
CA SER A 80 -11.90 -2.30 -12.70
C SER A 80 -11.00 -2.33 -11.46
N LYS A 81 -10.12 -3.35 -11.36
CA LYS A 81 -9.10 -3.42 -10.30
C LYS A 81 -8.20 -2.17 -10.31
N LEU A 82 -7.87 -1.66 -11.52
CA LEU A 82 -7.08 -0.44 -11.67
C LEU A 82 -7.79 0.78 -11.08
N GLU A 83 -9.04 0.99 -11.43
CA GLU A 83 -9.84 2.10 -10.92
C GLU A 83 -10.02 2.00 -9.41
N TYR A 84 -10.33 0.81 -8.92
CA TYR A 84 -10.41 0.54 -7.48
C TYR A 84 -9.08 0.79 -6.76
N GLY A 85 -7.97 0.31 -7.34
CA GLY A 85 -6.63 0.53 -6.83
C GLY A 85 -6.24 2.00 -6.79
N ALA A 86 -6.64 2.79 -7.79
CA ALA A 86 -6.44 4.23 -7.83
C ALA A 86 -7.23 4.95 -6.72
N TYR A 87 -8.49 4.58 -6.47
CA TYR A 87 -9.26 5.13 -5.34
C TYR A 87 -8.65 4.76 -3.99
N LEU A 88 -8.20 3.52 -3.83
CA LEU A 88 -7.53 3.07 -2.61
C LEU A 88 -6.21 3.83 -2.38
N ALA A 89 -5.40 3.99 -3.43
CA ALA A 89 -4.16 4.76 -3.42
C ALA A 89 -4.39 6.23 -3.05
N ALA A 90 -5.35 6.89 -3.72
CA ALA A 90 -5.70 8.28 -3.46
C ALA A 90 -6.18 8.49 -2.03
N SER A 91 -7.02 7.58 -1.52
CA SER A 91 -7.54 7.64 -0.15
C SER A 91 -6.44 7.50 0.90
N LEU A 92 -5.52 6.55 0.71
CA LEU A 92 -4.36 6.38 1.60
C LEU A 92 -3.45 7.61 1.58
N GLN A 93 -3.13 8.14 0.39
CA GLN A 93 -2.30 9.33 0.26
C GLN A 93 -2.95 10.56 0.91
N TYR A 94 -4.27 10.71 0.75
CA TYR A 94 -5.01 11.79 1.41
C TYR A 94 -4.92 11.68 2.94
N LEU A 95 -5.13 10.48 3.50
CA LEU A 95 -5.02 10.24 4.94
C LEU A 95 -3.61 10.56 5.46
N MET A 96 -2.56 10.16 4.75
CA MET A 96 -1.17 10.44 5.11
C MET A 96 -0.89 11.95 5.16
N VAL A 97 -1.30 12.70 4.15
CA VAL A 97 -1.09 14.15 4.11
C VAL A 97 -1.88 14.87 5.19
N GLN A 98 -3.09 14.39 5.55
CA GLN A 98 -3.86 14.95 6.69
C GLN A 98 -3.13 14.75 8.02
N GLN A 99 -2.33 13.70 8.14
CA GLN A 99 -1.49 13.41 9.31
C GLN A 99 -0.11 14.10 9.25
N ARG A 100 0.13 14.96 8.26
CA ARG A 100 1.41 15.60 7.97
C ARG A 100 2.52 14.63 7.56
N ASP A 101 2.18 13.38 7.24
CA ASP A 101 3.10 12.40 6.73
C ASP A 101 3.44 12.66 5.26
N ALA A 102 4.64 12.21 4.85
CA ALA A 102 5.07 12.31 3.47
C ALA A 102 4.54 11.16 2.64
N THR A 103 3.91 11.44 1.49
CA THR A 103 3.43 10.41 0.57
C THR A 103 3.99 10.58 -0.83
N GLY A 104 4.27 9.48 -1.49
CA GLY A 104 4.72 9.37 -2.87
C GLY A 104 3.91 8.35 -3.65
N LEU A 105 4.11 8.32 -4.96
CA LEU A 105 3.42 7.42 -5.89
C LEU A 105 4.41 6.80 -6.86
N THR A 106 4.29 5.51 -7.08
CA THR A 106 4.92 4.79 -8.19
C THR A 106 3.84 4.08 -8.98
N LEU A 107 3.85 4.25 -10.28
CA LEU A 107 3.02 3.49 -11.21
C LEU A 107 3.93 2.60 -12.05
N PHE A 108 3.57 1.33 -12.19
CA PHE A 108 4.40 0.37 -12.92
C PHE A 108 3.56 -0.65 -13.68
N ASP A 109 4.14 -1.16 -14.75
CA ASP A 109 3.70 -2.32 -15.52
C ASP A 109 4.89 -3.27 -15.75
N ASP A 110 5.49 -3.30 -16.93
CA ASP A 110 6.77 -3.98 -17.24
C ASP A 110 8.00 -3.15 -16.85
N ASP A 111 7.80 -1.84 -16.62
CA ASP A 111 8.81 -0.91 -16.08
C ASP A 111 8.14 0.15 -15.17
N ILE A 112 8.95 1.01 -14.54
CA ILE A 112 8.44 2.12 -13.75
C ILE A 112 8.01 3.24 -14.69
N GLN A 113 6.70 3.40 -14.87
CA GLN A 113 6.11 4.41 -15.74
C GLN A 113 6.07 5.80 -15.09
N PHE A 114 5.94 5.83 -13.78
CA PHE A 114 5.94 7.08 -13.02
C PHE A 114 6.51 6.87 -11.62
N TYR A 115 7.32 7.84 -11.17
CA TYR A 115 7.88 7.84 -9.82
C TYR A 115 7.86 9.23 -9.21
N ALA A 116 7.10 9.40 -8.15
CA ALA A 116 7.04 10.59 -7.32
C ALA A 116 7.53 10.26 -5.90
N PRO A 117 8.66 10.83 -5.43
CA PRO A 117 9.18 10.55 -4.09
C PRO A 117 8.25 11.12 -3.00
N PRO A 118 8.28 10.54 -1.77
CA PRO A 118 7.41 11.00 -0.68
C PRO A 118 7.69 12.44 -0.27
N LYS A 119 6.62 13.29 -0.28
CA LYS A 119 6.59 14.67 0.20
C LYS A 119 5.28 14.95 0.94
N SER A 120 5.29 15.87 1.90
CA SER A 120 4.12 16.23 2.72
C SER A 120 3.33 17.45 2.20
N LYS A 121 3.67 17.99 1.03
CA LYS A 121 3.02 19.20 0.46
C LYS A 121 1.68 18.84 -0.20
N LYS A 122 0.63 19.63 0.10
CA LYS A 122 -0.71 19.45 -0.52
C LYS A 122 -0.69 19.58 -2.06
N SER A 123 0.11 20.49 -2.61
CA SER A 123 0.27 20.62 -4.07
C SER A 123 0.85 19.34 -4.70
N TRP A 124 1.69 18.62 -3.97
CA TRP A 124 2.24 17.35 -4.40
C TRP A 124 1.16 16.24 -4.48
N LEU A 125 0.25 16.23 -3.50
CA LEU A 125 -0.90 15.31 -3.49
C LEU A 125 -1.80 15.51 -4.72
N VAL A 126 -2.08 16.77 -5.09
CA VAL A 126 -2.89 17.09 -6.29
C VAL A 126 -2.25 16.53 -7.56
N GLN A 127 -0.93 16.68 -7.71
CA GLN A 127 -0.21 16.12 -8.88
C GLN A 127 -0.33 14.60 -8.95
N MET A 128 -0.27 13.90 -7.82
CA MET A 128 -0.44 12.45 -7.79
C MET A 128 -1.88 12.05 -8.15
N PHE A 129 -2.89 12.80 -7.71
CA PHE A 129 -4.28 12.54 -8.07
C PHE A 129 -4.52 12.72 -9.56
N MET A 130 -4.01 13.80 -10.16
CA MET A 130 -4.09 14.00 -11.61
C MET A 130 -3.43 12.84 -12.37
N LYS A 131 -2.32 12.31 -11.85
CA LYS A 131 -1.64 11.17 -12.49
C LYS A 131 -2.41 9.86 -12.36
N LEU A 132 -3.07 9.63 -11.22
CA LEU A 132 -3.97 8.48 -11.04
C LEU A 132 -5.19 8.57 -11.98
N GLU A 133 -5.79 9.76 -12.12
CA GLU A 133 -6.90 10.01 -13.04
C GLU A 133 -6.49 9.75 -14.50
N GLU A 134 -5.36 10.30 -14.94
CA GLU A 134 -4.81 10.08 -16.27
C GLU A 134 -4.68 8.59 -16.62
N VAL A 135 -4.19 7.77 -15.67
CA VAL A 135 -3.99 6.34 -15.88
C VAL A 135 -5.31 5.58 -15.93
N VAL A 136 -6.29 5.96 -15.13
CA VAL A 136 -7.63 5.36 -15.14
C VAL A 136 -8.36 5.69 -16.46
N GLU A 137 -8.24 6.93 -16.94
CA GLU A 137 -8.87 7.37 -18.20
C GLU A 137 -8.19 6.80 -19.44
N ASN A 138 -6.90 6.49 -19.36
CA ASN A 138 -6.14 5.93 -20.47
C ASN A 138 -6.55 4.48 -20.72
N LYS A 139 -7.39 4.25 -21.73
CA LYS A 139 -7.92 2.92 -22.11
C LYS A 139 -7.03 2.16 -23.12
N GLY A 140 -5.80 2.63 -23.37
CA GLY A 140 -4.86 1.95 -24.27
C GLY A 140 -4.48 0.57 -23.76
N LYS A 141 -4.56 -0.47 -24.60
CA LYS A 141 -3.98 -1.79 -24.31
C LYS A 141 -2.47 -1.68 -24.45
N LEU A 142 -1.73 -2.04 -23.41
CA LEU A 142 -0.28 -1.97 -23.40
C LEU A 142 0.38 -3.27 -23.89
N LEU A 143 -0.32 -4.43 -23.82
CA LEU A 143 0.17 -5.78 -24.20
C LEU A 143 1.59 -6.10 -23.68
N HIS A 144 1.87 -5.67 -22.45
CA HIS A 144 3.17 -5.90 -21.82
C HIS A 144 3.08 -6.96 -20.73
N LYS A 145 4.07 -7.86 -20.70
CA LYS A 145 4.22 -8.82 -19.59
C LYS A 145 4.71 -8.11 -18.35
N THR A 146 3.94 -8.17 -17.29
CA THR A 146 4.31 -7.53 -16.02
C THR A 146 5.51 -8.22 -15.37
N ALA A 147 6.56 -7.48 -15.05
CA ALA A 147 7.78 -7.96 -14.42
C ALA A 147 7.86 -7.53 -12.95
N HIS A 148 6.90 -7.95 -12.13
CA HIS A 148 6.77 -7.53 -10.71
C HIS A 148 8.08 -7.67 -9.92
N SER A 149 8.80 -8.80 -10.06
CA SER A 149 10.05 -9.05 -9.34
C SER A 149 11.12 -8.02 -9.66
N LYS A 150 11.31 -7.70 -10.93
CA LYS A 150 12.27 -6.69 -11.42
C LYS A 150 11.93 -5.31 -10.85
N ILE A 151 10.65 -4.92 -10.90
CA ILE A 151 10.18 -3.61 -10.42
C ILE A 151 10.36 -3.47 -8.92
N ILE A 152 9.94 -4.46 -8.13
CA ILE A 152 10.08 -4.43 -6.68
C ILE A 152 11.57 -4.35 -6.29
N HIS A 153 12.43 -5.06 -6.99
CA HIS A 153 13.87 -4.98 -6.77
C HIS A 153 14.43 -3.57 -7.09
N GLN A 154 14.04 -2.98 -8.21
CA GLN A 154 14.43 -1.60 -8.57
C GLN A 154 13.94 -0.59 -7.53
N LEU A 155 12.72 -0.75 -6.99
CA LEU A 155 12.17 0.12 -5.96
C LEU A 155 12.95 -0.02 -4.65
N ALA A 156 13.34 -1.23 -4.26
CA ALA A 156 14.17 -1.45 -3.08
C ALA A 156 15.51 -0.69 -3.14
N LEU A 157 16.08 -0.56 -4.33
CA LEU A 157 17.31 0.22 -4.55
C LEU A 157 17.06 1.75 -4.57
N LYS A 158 15.88 2.18 -5.04
CA LYS A 158 15.51 3.61 -5.10
C LYS A 158 15.18 4.21 -3.73
N PHE A 159 14.68 3.42 -2.80
CA PHE A 159 14.26 3.92 -1.49
C PHE A 159 15.46 4.11 -0.56
N GLN A 160 15.95 5.32 -0.48
CA GLN A 160 17.14 5.67 0.32
C GLN A 160 16.92 5.66 1.84
N ARG A 161 15.68 5.71 2.31
CA ARG A 161 15.31 5.77 3.73
C ARG A 161 14.22 4.77 4.03
N ARG A 162 14.15 4.32 5.28
CA ARG A 162 13.02 3.50 5.75
C ARG A 162 11.71 4.14 5.35
N SER A 163 10.88 3.35 4.69
CA SER A 163 9.60 3.81 4.16
C SER A 163 8.54 2.76 4.44
N PHE A 164 7.32 3.23 4.55
CA PHE A 164 6.13 2.41 4.52
C PHE A 164 5.72 2.22 3.06
N VAL A 165 5.84 1.02 2.55
CA VAL A 165 5.56 0.68 1.16
C VAL A 165 4.21 0.01 1.07
N VAL A 166 3.30 0.61 0.32
CA VAL A 166 1.97 0.07 0.05
C VAL A 166 1.93 -0.41 -1.38
N LEU A 167 1.99 -1.71 -1.59
CA LEU A 167 1.90 -2.34 -2.90
C LEU A 167 0.46 -2.73 -3.19
N ILE A 168 -0.10 -2.25 -4.31
CA ILE A 168 -1.47 -2.51 -4.76
C ILE A 168 -1.39 -3.19 -6.12
N THR A 169 -1.82 -4.45 -6.21
CA THR A 169 -1.63 -5.28 -7.39
C THR A 169 -2.51 -6.53 -7.36
N ASP A 170 -2.62 -7.21 -8.48
CA ASP A 170 -3.31 -8.51 -8.63
C ASP A 170 -2.36 -9.71 -8.81
N LEU A 171 -1.17 -9.63 -8.26
CA LEU A 171 0.01 -10.53 -8.33
C LEU A 171 -0.24 -12.04 -8.54
N PHE A 172 -1.48 -12.49 -8.43
CA PHE A 172 -1.82 -13.91 -8.39
C PHE A 172 -1.72 -14.64 -9.73
N ASN A 173 -1.71 -13.90 -10.84
CA ASN A 173 -1.83 -14.51 -12.17
C ASN A 173 -0.51 -15.07 -12.72
N GLN A 174 0.62 -14.77 -12.10
CA GLN A 174 1.90 -15.27 -12.55
C GLN A 174 2.26 -16.61 -11.90
N LEU A 175 2.16 -17.68 -12.68
CA LEU A 175 2.60 -19.03 -12.29
C LEU A 175 4.12 -19.15 -12.21
N GLU A 176 4.81 -18.39 -13.05
CA GLU A 176 6.24 -18.36 -13.18
C GLU A 176 6.82 -17.15 -12.42
N GLY A 177 7.93 -17.34 -11.71
CA GLY A 177 8.62 -16.23 -11.04
C GLY A 177 8.17 -15.92 -9.61
N GLN A 178 7.31 -16.73 -8.97
CA GLN A 178 6.90 -16.48 -7.56
C GLN A 178 8.10 -16.42 -6.60
N ASP A 179 9.11 -17.26 -6.77
CA ASP A 179 10.29 -17.23 -5.90
C ASP A 179 11.12 -15.96 -6.08
N GLU A 180 11.20 -15.42 -7.30
CA GLU A 180 11.87 -14.14 -7.56
C GLU A 180 11.09 -12.97 -6.95
N LEU A 181 9.76 -13.02 -7.02
CA LEU A 181 8.89 -12.04 -6.36
C LEU A 181 9.14 -12.03 -4.84
N PHE A 182 9.13 -13.20 -4.21
CA PHE A 182 9.38 -13.28 -2.77
C PHE A 182 10.80 -12.85 -2.39
N ARG A 183 11.81 -13.14 -3.21
CA ARG A 183 13.18 -12.61 -3.01
C ARG A 183 13.19 -11.08 -3.09
N SER A 184 12.47 -10.49 -4.01
CA SER A 184 12.38 -9.03 -4.17
C SER A 184 11.64 -8.38 -3.01
N LEU A 185 10.55 -8.99 -2.53
CA LEU A 185 9.85 -8.57 -1.31
C LEU A 185 10.72 -8.71 -0.06
N GLN A 186 11.48 -9.80 0.05
CA GLN A 186 12.46 -10.01 1.11
C GLN A 186 13.53 -8.92 1.11
N HIS A 187 13.99 -8.49 -0.06
CA HIS A 187 14.97 -7.41 -0.18
C HIS A 187 14.42 -6.08 0.37
N LEU A 188 13.15 -5.73 0.09
CA LEU A 188 12.48 -4.58 0.70
C LEU A 188 12.48 -4.68 2.24
N ARG A 189 12.18 -5.85 2.78
CA ARG A 189 12.16 -6.08 4.23
C ARG A 189 13.55 -6.00 4.86
N HIS A 190 14.59 -6.54 4.20
CA HIS A 190 15.98 -6.41 4.64
C HIS A 190 16.46 -4.96 4.66
N ALA A 191 16.01 -4.15 3.70
CA ALA A 191 16.23 -2.70 3.70
C ALA A 191 15.42 -1.96 4.79
N LYS A 192 14.74 -2.72 5.67
CA LYS A 192 13.95 -2.23 6.81
C LYS A 192 12.71 -1.40 6.40
N HIS A 193 12.21 -1.58 5.20
CA HIS A 193 10.90 -1.05 4.82
C HIS A 193 9.80 -1.86 5.47
N GLU A 194 8.73 -1.19 5.89
CA GLU A 194 7.48 -1.83 6.26
C GLU A 194 6.65 -2.01 4.99
N VAL A 195 6.16 -3.21 4.73
CA VAL A 195 5.49 -3.52 3.47
C VAL A 195 4.07 -4.02 3.74
N ILE A 196 3.11 -3.41 3.06
CA ILE A 196 1.74 -3.91 2.96
C ILE A 196 1.47 -4.24 1.50
N LEU A 197 0.81 -5.36 1.28
CA LEU A 197 0.37 -5.79 -0.02
C LEU A 197 -1.15 -5.90 -0.04
N PHE A 198 -1.80 -5.02 -0.79
CA PHE A 198 -3.20 -5.12 -1.14
C PHE A 198 -3.33 -5.92 -2.43
N HIS A 199 -3.85 -7.13 -2.29
CA HIS A 199 -4.13 -8.01 -3.41
C HIS A 199 -5.57 -7.80 -3.88
N LEU A 200 -5.73 -7.16 -5.05
CA LEU A 200 -7.02 -6.87 -5.64
C LEU A 200 -7.52 -8.05 -6.46
N LEU A 201 -8.78 -8.41 -6.28
CA LEU A 201 -9.41 -9.50 -7.03
C LEU A 201 -10.91 -9.24 -7.22
N ASP A 202 -11.45 -9.74 -8.30
CA ASP A 202 -12.90 -9.97 -8.42
C ASP A 202 -13.20 -11.38 -7.89
N ARG A 203 -13.68 -11.43 -6.64
CA ARG A 203 -13.94 -12.71 -5.96
C ARG A 203 -14.92 -13.58 -6.73
N LYS A 204 -15.87 -12.99 -7.42
CA LYS A 204 -16.90 -13.72 -8.16
C LYS A 204 -16.28 -14.55 -9.29
N THR A 205 -15.45 -13.92 -10.11
CA THR A 205 -14.90 -14.55 -11.32
C THR A 205 -13.53 -15.17 -11.09
N GLU A 206 -12.62 -14.48 -10.37
CA GLU A 206 -11.23 -14.92 -10.20
C GLU A 206 -11.02 -15.93 -9.05
N GLU A 207 -11.88 -15.93 -8.01
CA GLU A 207 -11.78 -16.92 -6.92
C GLU A 207 -12.82 -18.02 -7.04
N LYS A 208 -14.11 -17.65 -7.21
CA LYS A 208 -15.23 -18.60 -7.27
C LYS A 208 -15.45 -19.20 -8.66
N PHE A 209 -14.84 -18.64 -9.68
CA PHE A 209 -15.03 -19.03 -11.09
C PHE A 209 -16.51 -19.11 -11.47
N ASP A 210 -17.28 -18.09 -11.04
CA ASP A 210 -18.74 -18.02 -11.22
C ASP A 210 -19.08 -17.49 -12.60
N PHE A 211 -18.94 -18.35 -13.60
CA PHE A 211 -19.34 -18.10 -14.98
C PHE A 211 -20.57 -18.96 -15.34
N PRO A 212 -21.34 -18.54 -16.35
CA PRO A 212 -22.46 -19.34 -16.87
C PRO A 212 -22.00 -20.74 -17.31
N ASN A 213 -22.86 -21.76 -17.09
CA ASN A 213 -22.55 -23.15 -17.47
C ASN A 213 -22.70 -23.37 -18.99
N ARG A 214 -21.97 -22.62 -19.79
CA ARG A 214 -21.84 -22.74 -21.24
C ARG A 214 -20.37 -22.52 -21.62
N PRO A 215 -19.90 -23.04 -22.76
CA PRO A 215 -18.57 -22.75 -23.23
C PRO A 215 -18.33 -21.25 -23.32
N ILE A 216 -17.22 -20.80 -22.72
CA ILE A 216 -16.75 -19.40 -22.78
C ILE A 216 -15.33 -19.34 -23.31
N VAL A 217 -14.96 -18.21 -23.84
CA VAL A 217 -13.59 -17.92 -24.24
C VAL A 217 -12.98 -17.02 -23.17
N LEU A 218 -11.92 -17.48 -22.52
CA LEU A 218 -11.08 -16.69 -21.63
C LEU A 218 -9.94 -16.10 -22.47
N GLU A 219 -9.70 -14.82 -22.30
CA GLU A 219 -8.58 -14.10 -22.92
C GLU A 219 -7.60 -13.65 -21.85
N ASN A 220 -6.34 -14.00 -22.01
CA ASN A 220 -5.28 -13.45 -21.19
C ASN A 220 -5.04 -12.00 -21.60
N LEU A 221 -5.26 -11.06 -20.70
CA LEU A 221 -5.18 -9.62 -21.01
C LEU A 221 -3.76 -9.15 -21.30
N GLU A 222 -2.73 -9.86 -20.79
CA GLU A 222 -1.32 -9.51 -20.99
C GLU A 222 -0.76 -10.10 -22.29
N THR A 223 -1.17 -11.34 -22.67
CA THR A 223 -0.62 -12.04 -23.85
C THR A 223 -1.56 -12.03 -25.04
N GLY A 224 -2.85 -11.78 -24.83
CA GLY A 224 -3.89 -11.89 -25.84
C GLY A 224 -4.27 -13.33 -26.20
N GLU A 225 -3.69 -14.33 -25.52
CA GLU A 225 -4.03 -15.75 -25.75
C GLU A 225 -5.47 -16.05 -25.35
N LYS A 226 -6.14 -16.86 -26.20
CA LYS A 226 -7.54 -17.23 -25.99
C LYS A 226 -7.66 -18.72 -25.78
N ILE A 227 -8.37 -19.11 -24.72
CA ILE A 227 -8.66 -20.51 -24.40
C ILE A 227 -10.18 -20.65 -24.28
N GLN A 228 -10.73 -21.62 -25.01
CA GLN A 228 -12.13 -22.02 -24.84
C GLN A 228 -12.24 -23.04 -23.70
N VAL A 229 -13.08 -22.75 -22.72
CA VAL A 229 -13.26 -23.59 -21.53
C VAL A 229 -14.75 -23.81 -21.27
N ASN A 230 -15.06 -24.94 -20.62
CA ASN A 230 -16.38 -25.17 -20.05
C ASN A 230 -16.30 -24.99 -18.53
N PRO A 231 -16.87 -23.91 -17.97
CA PRO A 231 -16.73 -23.58 -16.57
C PRO A 231 -17.19 -24.70 -15.62
N SER A 232 -18.23 -25.44 -15.95
CA SER A 232 -18.74 -26.51 -15.11
C SER A 232 -17.76 -27.68 -14.95
N GLN A 233 -16.85 -27.89 -15.90
CA GLN A 233 -15.88 -28.99 -15.85
C GLN A 233 -14.62 -28.65 -15.05
N ILE A 234 -14.24 -27.39 -14.99
CA ILE A 234 -12.96 -26.97 -14.40
C ILE A 234 -13.11 -26.20 -13.09
N ARG A 235 -14.33 -25.77 -12.73
CA ARG A 235 -14.60 -24.91 -11.56
C ARG A 235 -13.98 -25.46 -10.28
N ASP A 236 -14.24 -26.70 -9.92
CA ASP A 236 -13.78 -27.27 -8.67
C ASP A 236 -12.26 -27.40 -8.60
N GLN A 237 -11.64 -27.81 -9.71
CA GLN A 237 -10.17 -27.88 -9.81
C GLN A 237 -9.53 -26.50 -9.74
N TYR A 238 -10.13 -25.51 -10.42
CA TYR A 238 -9.65 -24.14 -10.39
C TYR A 238 -9.73 -23.53 -8.98
N GLN A 239 -10.87 -23.69 -8.29
CA GLN A 239 -11.05 -23.19 -6.93
C GLN A 239 -10.07 -23.86 -5.94
N ALA A 240 -9.85 -25.15 -6.05
CA ALA A 240 -8.88 -25.87 -5.23
C ALA A 240 -7.46 -25.32 -5.45
N LEU A 241 -7.06 -25.11 -6.72
CA LEU A 241 -5.76 -24.56 -7.08
C LEU A 241 -5.58 -23.13 -6.54
N MET A 242 -6.59 -22.26 -6.70
CA MET A 242 -6.55 -20.89 -6.22
C MET A 242 -6.46 -20.82 -4.69
N THR A 243 -7.21 -21.68 -4.00
CA THR A 243 -7.16 -21.78 -2.54
C THR A 243 -5.77 -22.20 -2.05
N GLN A 244 -5.17 -23.20 -2.69
CA GLN A 244 -3.83 -23.67 -2.35
C GLN A 244 -2.77 -22.58 -2.57
N ARG A 245 -2.80 -21.89 -3.72
CA ARG A 245 -1.89 -20.79 -4.05
C ARG A 245 -1.98 -19.66 -3.04
N LYS A 246 -3.20 -19.25 -2.73
CA LYS A 246 -3.48 -18.23 -1.75
C LYS A 246 -2.89 -18.57 -0.37
N ALA A 247 -3.07 -19.81 0.08
CA ALA A 247 -2.51 -20.26 1.35
C ALA A 247 -0.97 -20.19 1.36
N ILE A 248 -0.31 -20.62 0.28
CA ILE A 248 1.15 -20.54 0.14
C ILE A 248 1.61 -19.07 0.16
N PHE A 249 0.93 -18.21 -0.59
CA PHE A 249 1.29 -16.80 -0.68
C PHE A 249 1.14 -16.08 0.67
N LYS A 250 0.01 -16.30 1.34
CA LYS A 250 -0.26 -15.76 2.67
C LYS A 250 0.77 -16.21 3.71
N LYS A 251 1.14 -17.50 3.66
CA LYS A 251 2.18 -18.05 4.54
C LYS A 251 3.53 -17.37 4.31
N LYS A 252 3.97 -17.26 3.05
CA LYS A 252 5.24 -16.60 2.70
C LYS A 252 5.24 -15.11 3.07
N CYS A 253 4.14 -14.38 2.85
CA CYS A 253 4.03 -12.98 3.31
C CYS A 253 4.17 -12.88 4.84
N HIS A 254 3.56 -13.79 5.58
CA HIS A 254 3.68 -13.83 7.04
C HIS A 254 5.10 -14.11 7.50
N GLU A 255 5.80 -15.07 6.88
CA GLU A 255 7.22 -15.37 7.17
C GLU A 255 8.14 -14.16 6.93
N LEU A 256 7.81 -13.33 5.93
CA LEU A 256 8.54 -12.11 5.62
C LEU A 256 8.09 -10.88 6.44
N ASN A 257 7.14 -11.04 7.36
CA ASN A 257 6.50 -9.92 8.08
C ASN A 257 5.93 -8.86 7.11
N ILE A 258 5.24 -9.30 6.07
CA ILE A 258 4.50 -8.47 5.12
C ILE A 258 3.02 -8.59 5.44
N ASP A 259 2.36 -7.46 5.64
CA ASP A 259 0.91 -7.43 5.81
C ASP A 259 0.24 -7.74 4.46
N PHE A 260 -0.39 -8.90 4.38
CA PHE A 260 -1.13 -9.32 3.20
C PHE A 260 -2.64 -9.09 3.41
N VAL A 261 -3.23 -8.25 2.56
CA VAL A 261 -4.65 -7.87 2.62
C VAL A 261 -5.31 -8.22 1.31
N GLU A 262 -6.23 -9.17 1.34
CA GLU A 262 -7.08 -9.48 0.19
C GLU A 262 -8.21 -8.47 0.10
N VAL A 263 -8.42 -7.96 -1.09
CA VAL A 263 -9.42 -6.94 -1.39
C VAL A 263 -10.31 -7.42 -2.52
N ASP A 264 -11.56 -7.70 -2.19
CA ASP A 264 -12.60 -7.92 -3.19
C ASP A 264 -13.09 -6.55 -3.71
N ILE A 265 -12.93 -6.29 -5.00
CA ILE A 265 -13.35 -5.02 -5.61
C ILE A 265 -14.87 -4.78 -5.56
N ALA A 266 -15.66 -5.78 -5.25
CA ALA A 266 -17.09 -5.63 -4.95
C ALA A 266 -17.34 -4.97 -3.57
N THR A 267 -16.32 -4.96 -2.69
CA THR A 267 -16.37 -4.28 -1.39
C THR A 267 -15.94 -2.84 -1.55
N THR A 268 -16.60 -1.90 -0.87
CA THR A 268 -16.22 -0.49 -0.95
C THR A 268 -14.83 -0.24 -0.33
N TYR A 269 -14.02 0.61 -0.95
CA TYR A 269 -12.63 0.87 -0.52
C TYR A 269 -12.53 1.51 0.87
N ASP A 270 -13.54 2.27 1.29
CA ASP A 270 -13.63 2.86 2.62
C ASP A 270 -13.75 1.79 3.71
N LYS A 271 -14.54 0.74 3.46
CA LYS A 271 -14.65 -0.42 4.36
C LYS A 271 -13.34 -1.17 4.47
N VAL A 272 -12.68 -1.45 3.34
CA VAL A 272 -11.39 -2.15 3.33
C VAL A 272 -10.33 -1.38 4.11
N LEU A 273 -10.25 -0.06 3.90
CA LEU A 273 -9.34 0.80 4.65
C LEU A 273 -9.67 0.80 6.15
N SER A 274 -10.94 0.92 6.49
CA SER A 274 -11.40 0.91 7.87
C SER A 274 -11.03 -0.39 8.59
N ASP A 275 -11.34 -1.53 7.98
CA ASP A 275 -11.05 -2.85 8.54
C ASP A 275 -9.53 -3.05 8.73
N TYR A 276 -8.73 -2.64 7.75
CA TYR A 276 -7.28 -2.70 7.83
C TYR A 276 -6.73 -1.84 8.97
N LEU A 277 -7.18 -0.59 9.08
CA LEU A 277 -6.71 0.35 10.10
C LEU A 277 -7.09 -0.09 11.51
N ILE A 278 -8.31 -0.61 11.70
CA ILE A 278 -8.74 -1.19 12.98
C ILE A 278 -7.85 -2.38 13.36
N LYS A 279 -7.60 -3.29 12.44
CA LYS A 279 -6.71 -4.44 12.66
C LYS A 279 -5.30 -3.98 13.09
N ARG A 280 -4.76 -2.98 12.44
CA ARG A 280 -3.44 -2.43 12.77
C ARG A 280 -3.39 -1.79 14.15
N GLN A 281 -4.45 -1.09 14.56
CA GLN A 281 -4.56 -0.54 15.92
C GLN A 281 -4.57 -1.62 17.00
N MET A 282 -5.21 -2.76 16.74
CA MET A 282 -5.24 -3.89 17.68
C MET A 282 -3.87 -4.56 17.85
N ILE A 283 -3.07 -4.63 16.78
CA ILE A 283 -1.72 -5.22 16.82
C ILE A 283 -0.70 -4.29 17.49
N ALA A 284 -0.92 -2.98 17.46
CA ALA A 284 -0.03 -1.97 18.04
C ALA A 284 -0.24 -1.75 19.55
N ARG A 285 -1.24 -2.37 20.16
CA ARG A 285 -1.50 -2.43 21.60
C ARG A 285 -0.82 -3.64 22.22
#